data_f5225b301e81804be75979899b15ed84
#
_entry.id   f5225b301e81804be75979899b15ed84
#
_cell.length_a   1.000
_cell.length_b   1.000
_cell.length_c   1.000
_cell.angle_alpha   90.00
_cell.angle_beta   90.00
_cell.angle_gamma   90.00
#
_symmetry.space_group_name_H-M   'P 1'
#
loop_
_entity.id
_entity.type
_entity.pdbx_description
1 polymer ?
#
loop_
_entity_poly.entity_id
_entity_poly.type
_entity_poly.pdbx_seq_one_letter_code
_entity_poly.pdbx_strand_id
1 'polypeptide(L)'
;MAELEKSVDHHVVLHELIHGDRLINGLDLSYRMLMKVAQLVAQYPGQVHPLLANHELSQMAGHPISKGGGEMTSRFEEGVDWVFGEHGPAVSMAIGEFIAAMPLALIGSNGVFCAHSLPGPSQMSRFDPEVINRRLSEDDYAPLLGSGWMMVWGRGQTAEQMEELARIWDISLFCLGHAFVENGIDMGGPRTILLNTDHDRAVVLPVSLVDPAPKVEEALFGALSLAAYGDLV
;
A
#
# COMPACT_ATOMS: atom_id res chain seq x y z
N MET A 1 -10.85 0.59 -15.77
CA MET A 1 -10.38 -0.26 -14.67
C MET A 1 -9.41 -1.30 -15.19
N ALA A 2 -8.73 -2.06 -14.32
CA ALA A 2 -7.61 -2.95 -14.70
C ALA A 2 -7.96 -4.05 -15.72
N GLU A 3 -9.26 -4.34 -15.94
CA GLU A 3 -9.73 -5.31 -16.96
C GLU A 3 -8.97 -6.66 -16.91
N LEU A 4 -8.76 -7.17 -15.68
CA LEU A 4 -7.94 -8.34 -15.40
C LEU A 4 -8.37 -9.59 -16.18
N GLU A 5 -9.66 -9.70 -16.48
CA GLU A 5 -10.22 -10.81 -17.27
C GLU A 5 -9.86 -10.76 -18.76
N LYS A 6 -9.38 -9.61 -19.27
CA LYS A 6 -9.07 -9.43 -20.69
C LYS A 6 -7.66 -9.85 -21.08
N SER A 7 -6.71 -9.75 -20.14
CA SER A 7 -5.33 -10.15 -20.38
C SER A 7 -4.62 -10.49 -19.08
N VAL A 8 -3.74 -11.49 -19.13
CA VAL A 8 -2.82 -11.83 -18.03
C VAL A 8 -1.74 -10.75 -17.80
N ASP A 9 -1.55 -9.86 -18.77
CA ASP A 9 -0.61 -8.75 -18.69
C ASP A 9 -1.19 -7.51 -18.02
N HIS A 10 -2.48 -7.57 -17.64
CA HIS A 10 -3.11 -6.51 -16.87
C HIS A 10 -2.92 -6.75 -15.38
N HIS A 11 -2.38 -5.75 -14.67
CA HIS A 11 -2.08 -5.82 -13.26
C HIS A 11 -2.74 -4.68 -12.49
N VAL A 12 -2.99 -4.89 -11.20
CA VAL A 12 -3.41 -3.85 -10.28
C VAL A 12 -2.58 -3.90 -9.00
N VAL A 13 -2.10 -2.74 -8.56
CA VAL A 13 -1.37 -2.56 -7.31
C VAL A 13 -2.29 -1.85 -6.32
N LEU A 14 -2.40 -2.37 -5.12
CA LEU A 14 -3.26 -1.87 -4.05
C LEU A 14 -2.45 -1.78 -2.75
N HIS A 15 -2.75 -0.83 -1.89
CA HIS A 15 -2.18 -0.74 -0.55
C HIS A 15 -3.13 -0.02 0.40
N GLU A 16 -2.89 -0.11 1.71
CA GLU A 16 -3.67 0.54 2.77
C GLU A 16 -5.18 0.25 2.62
N LEU A 17 -5.54 -1.02 2.83
CA LEU A 17 -6.87 -1.57 2.54
C LEU A 17 -7.80 -1.53 3.75
N ILE A 18 -7.25 -1.31 4.96
CA ILE A 18 -7.99 -1.33 6.22
C ILE A 18 -7.92 -0.01 6.96
N HIS A 19 -8.69 0.09 8.05
CA HIS A 19 -8.78 1.26 8.92
C HIS A 19 -9.33 2.51 8.20
N GLY A 20 -10.39 2.31 7.39
CA GLY A 20 -11.09 3.42 6.75
C GLY A 20 -11.89 4.27 7.76
N ASP A 21 -12.17 5.53 7.38
CA ASP A 21 -12.91 6.48 8.23
C ASP A 21 -14.41 6.12 8.38
N ARG A 22 -14.93 5.21 7.56
CA ARG A 22 -16.35 4.82 7.55
C ARG A 22 -16.62 3.71 8.57
N LEU A 23 -16.93 4.12 9.80
CA LEU A 23 -17.33 3.20 10.86
C LEU A 23 -18.84 2.90 10.77
N ILE A 24 -19.19 1.65 11.09
CA ILE A 24 -20.60 1.23 11.24
C ILE A 24 -20.86 0.96 12.72
N ASN A 25 -21.66 1.78 13.37
CA ASN A 25 -21.94 1.72 14.82
C ASN A 25 -20.64 1.76 15.66
N GLY A 26 -19.64 2.51 15.21
CA GLY A 26 -18.34 2.63 15.87
C GLY A 26 -17.35 1.50 15.58
N LEU A 27 -17.75 0.47 14.83
CA LEU A 27 -16.92 -0.67 14.43
C LEU A 27 -16.29 -0.43 13.06
N ASP A 28 -15.04 -0.84 12.91
CA ASP A 28 -14.37 -0.90 11.62
C ASP A 28 -14.63 -2.26 10.96
N LEU A 29 -15.30 -2.24 9.81
CA LEU A 29 -15.61 -3.43 9.03
C LEU A 29 -14.77 -3.52 7.75
N SER A 30 -13.62 -2.83 7.71
CA SER A 30 -12.74 -2.82 6.53
C SER A 30 -12.07 -4.17 6.24
N TYR A 31 -12.12 -5.16 7.15
CA TYR A 31 -11.76 -6.55 6.84
C TYR A 31 -12.49 -7.05 5.57
N ARG A 32 -13.67 -6.51 5.24
CA ARG A 32 -14.40 -6.84 4.00
C ARG A 32 -13.61 -6.47 2.75
N MET A 33 -12.84 -5.39 2.80
CA MET A 33 -11.96 -5.01 1.70
C MET A 33 -10.83 -6.02 1.55
N LEU A 34 -10.18 -6.42 2.66
CA LEU A 34 -9.17 -7.50 2.63
C LEU A 34 -9.72 -8.80 2.05
N MET A 35 -10.91 -9.22 2.48
CA MET A 35 -11.56 -10.42 1.94
C MET A 35 -11.80 -10.31 0.43
N LYS A 36 -12.28 -9.15 -0.05
CA LYS A 36 -12.49 -8.92 -1.47
C LYS A 36 -11.18 -8.94 -2.26
N VAL A 37 -10.12 -8.34 -1.72
CA VAL A 37 -8.80 -8.37 -2.36
C VAL A 37 -8.22 -9.77 -2.34
N ALA A 38 -8.34 -10.54 -1.25
CA ALA A 38 -7.92 -11.93 -1.19
C ALA A 38 -8.65 -12.81 -2.24
N GLN A 39 -9.95 -12.59 -2.44
CA GLN A 39 -10.72 -13.24 -3.50
C GLN A 39 -10.19 -12.89 -4.89
N LEU A 40 -9.86 -11.61 -5.14
CA LEU A 40 -9.30 -11.17 -6.41
C LEU A 40 -7.90 -11.77 -6.65
N VAL A 41 -7.05 -11.84 -5.62
CA VAL A 41 -5.73 -12.49 -5.70
C VAL A 41 -5.88 -13.98 -6.07
N ALA A 42 -6.86 -14.68 -5.48
CA ALA A 42 -7.13 -16.08 -5.80
C ALA A 42 -7.73 -16.26 -7.20
N GLN A 43 -8.57 -15.32 -7.65
CA GLN A 43 -9.22 -15.37 -8.97
C GLN A 43 -8.26 -14.98 -10.11
N TYR A 44 -7.36 -14.04 -9.86
CA TYR A 44 -6.40 -13.50 -10.84
C TYR A 44 -4.97 -13.61 -10.31
N PRO A 45 -4.44 -14.84 -10.17
CA PRO A 45 -3.11 -15.06 -9.60
C PRO A 45 -2.02 -14.37 -10.43
N GLY A 46 -1.14 -13.63 -9.75
CA GLY A 46 -0.07 -12.88 -10.39
C GLY A 46 -0.47 -11.53 -11.02
N GLN A 47 -1.76 -11.14 -10.97
CA GLN A 47 -2.24 -9.88 -11.53
C GLN A 47 -2.68 -8.87 -10.47
N VAL A 48 -3.02 -9.31 -9.25
CA VAL A 48 -3.45 -8.46 -8.13
C VAL A 48 -2.37 -8.44 -7.07
N HIS A 49 -1.84 -7.26 -6.79
CA HIS A 49 -0.68 -7.05 -5.92
C HIS A 49 -1.03 -6.15 -4.73
N PRO A 50 -1.59 -6.72 -3.63
CA PRO A 50 -1.72 -5.96 -2.39
C PRO A 50 -0.34 -5.78 -1.75
N LEU A 51 0.06 -4.55 -1.50
CA LEU A 51 1.31 -4.20 -0.84
C LEU A 51 1.08 -3.96 0.65
N LEU A 52 2.07 -4.35 1.45
CA LEU A 52 2.05 -4.10 2.88
C LEU A 52 2.10 -2.60 3.16
N ALA A 53 1.17 -2.12 3.98
CA ALA A 53 1.11 -0.74 4.46
C ALA A 53 1.21 -0.69 5.99
N ASN A 54 1.35 0.51 6.54
CA ASN A 54 1.50 0.69 7.99
C ASN A 54 0.25 0.28 8.77
N HIS A 55 -0.94 0.43 8.21
CA HIS A 55 -2.19 -0.01 8.82
C HIS A 55 -2.27 -1.53 8.91
N GLU A 56 -1.97 -2.24 7.84
CA GLU A 56 -1.91 -3.70 7.81
C GLU A 56 -0.83 -4.22 8.76
N LEU A 57 0.38 -3.64 8.74
CA LEU A 57 1.45 -4.04 9.64
C LEU A 57 1.06 -3.86 11.10
N SER A 58 0.43 -2.74 11.46
CA SER A 58 -0.01 -2.49 12.83
C SER A 58 -1.11 -3.44 13.28
N GLN A 59 -2.07 -3.76 12.41
CA GLN A 59 -3.12 -4.73 12.70
C GLN A 59 -2.51 -6.12 12.95
N MET A 60 -1.62 -6.58 12.09
CA MET A 60 -0.95 -7.87 12.23
C MET A 60 -0.08 -7.96 13.49
N ALA A 61 0.66 -6.90 13.81
CA ALA A 61 1.59 -6.85 14.94
C ALA A 61 0.92 -6.47 16.27
N GLY A 62 -0.38 -6.14 16.29
CA GLY A 62 -1.09 -5.65 17.46
C GLY A 62 -0.61 -4.28 17.97
N HIS A 63 -0.03 -3.47 17.07
CA HIS A 63 0.44 -2.14 17.44
C HIS A 63 -0.71 -1.13 17.33
N PRO A 64 -0.92 -0.25 18.34
CA PRO A 64 -1.99 0.72 18.29
C PRO A 64 -1.77 1.76 17.18
N ILE A 65 -2.81 2.01 16.39
CA ILE A 65 -2.90 3.16 15.49
C ILE A 65 -4.06 4.03 15.94
N SER A 66 -3.80 5.33 16.08
CA SER A 66 -4.82 6.31 16.42
C SER A 66 -5.08 7.25 15.23
N LYS A 67 -6.34 7.34 14.81
CA LYS A 67 -6.82 8.32 13.83
C LYS A 67 -8.10 8.95 14.37
N GLY A 68 -8.20 10.26 14.37
CA GLY A 68 -9.42 10.95 14.82
C GLY A 68 -9.80 10.70 16.29
N GLY A 69 -8.83 10.38 17.17
CA GLY A 69 -9.06 10.15 18.60
C GLY A 69 -9.58 8.76 18.98
N GLY A 70 -9.52 7.80 18.04
CA GLY A 70 -9.88 6.40 18.27
C GLY A 70 -8.72 5.45 17.99
N GLU A 71 -8.68 4.34 18.72
CA GLU A 71 -7.74 3.25 18.50
C GLU A 71 -8.33 2.34 17.40
N MET A 72 -7.67 2.26 16.24
CA MET A 72 -8.23 1.66 15.03
C MET A 72 -8.11 0.14 15.03
N THR A 73 -7.01 -0.40 15.55
CA THR A 73 -6.79 -1.85 15.63
C THR A 73 -7.84 -2.52 16.51
N SER A 74 -8.18 -1.95 17.67
CA SER A 74 -9.27 -2.47 18.52
C SER A 74 -10.62 -2.45 17.82
N ARG A 75 -10.96 -1.35 17.14
CA ARG A 75 -12.25 -1.24 16.43
C ARG A 75 -12.37 -2.24 15.27
N PHE A 76 -11.26 -2.58 14.65
CA PHE A 76 -11.20 -3.60 13.63
C PHE A 76 -11.44 -4.99 14.23
N GLU A 77 -10.74 -5.35 15.34
CA GLU A 77 -10.95 -6.62 16.04
C GLU A 77 -12.39 -6.74 16.56
N GLU A 78 -12.93 -5.68 17.20
CA GLU A 78 -14.32 -5.64 17.64
C GLU A 78 -15.29 -5.84 16.46
N GLY A 79 -14.97 -5.31 15.29
CA GLY A 79 -15.75 -5.50 14.06
C GLY A 79 -15.74 -6.95 13.57
N VAL A 80 -14.58 -7.60 13.59
CA VAL A 80 -14.42 -9.02 13.27
C VAL A 80 -15.20 -9.88 14.27
N ASP A 81 -15.00 -9.66 15.57
CA ASP A 81 -15.67 -10.41 16.62
C ASP A 81 -17.20 -10.25 16.60
N TRP A 82 -17.68 -9.03 16.32
CA TRP A 82 -19.10 -8.75 16.23
C TRP A 82 -19.77 -9.52 15.08
N VAL A 83 -19.06 -9.69 13.95
CA VAL A 83 -19.64 -10.36 12.78
C VAL A 83 -19.48 -11.88 12.84
N PHE A 84 -18.34 -12.38 13.32
CA PHE A 84 -17.98 -13.80 13.26
C PHE A 84 -18.20 -14.52 14.59
N GLY A 85 -18.44 -13.81 15.70
CA GLY A 85 -18.70 -14.39 17.03
C GLY A 85 -17.57 -15.33 17.45
N GLU A 86 -17.90 -16.56 17.79
CA GLU A 86 -16.93 -17.58 18.22
C GLU A 86 -15.85 -17.92 17.18
N HIS A 87 -16.07 -17.57 15.91
CA HIS A 87 -15.10 -17.73 14.83
C HIS A 87 -14.17 -16.54 14.65
N GLY A 88 -14.41 -15.42 15.36
CA GLY A 88 -13.62 -14.18 15.28
C GLY A 88 -12.11 -14.43 15.35
N PRO A 89 -11.60 -15.13 16.39
CA PRO A 89 -10.16 -15.40 16.52
C PRO A 89 -9.54 -16.15 15.33
N ALA A 90 -10.27 -17.09 14.75
CA ALA A 90 -9.79 -17.83 13.57
C ALA A 90 -9.75 -16.94 12.31
N VAL A 91 -10.71 -16.01 12.19
CA VAL A 91 -10.74 -15.03 11.09
C VAL A 91 -9.61 -14.01 11.26
N SER A 92 -9.39 -13.47 12.46
CA SER A 92 -8.28 -12.55 12.73
C SER A 92 -6.91 -13.19 12.45
N MET A 93 -6.74 -14.47 12.79
CA MET A 93 -5.53 -15.21 12.47
C MET A 93 -5.33 -15.34 10.94
N ALA A 94 -6.37 -15.71 10.20
CA ALA A 94 -6.29 -15.80 8.73
C ALA A 94 -6.02 -14.44 8.06
N ILE A 95 -6.57 -13.35 8.61
CA ILE A 95 -6.25 -11.98 8.18
C ILE A 95 -4.77 -11.68 8.43
N GLY A 96 -4.23 -12.01 9.60
CA GLY A 96 -2.81 -11.84 9.93
C GLY A 96 -1.89 -12.61 8.97
N GLU A 97 -2.23 -13.85 8.64
CA GLU A 97 -1.49 -14.66 7.66
C GLU A 97 -1.52 -14.05 6.24
N PHE A 98 -2.67 -13.53 5.82
CA PHE A 98 -2.79 -12.84 4.53
C PHE A 98 -1.95 -11.57 4.49
N ILE A 99 -1.98 -10.75 5.55
CA ILE A 99 -1.15 -9.53 5.67
C ILE A 99 0.34 -9.90 5.65
N ALA A 100 0.76 -10.92 6.39
CA ALA A 100 2.16 -11.37 6.41
C ALA A 100 2.68 -11.87 5.05
N ALA A 101 1.78 -12.21 4.13
CA ALA A 101 2.13 -12.61 2.77
C ALA A 101 2.24 -11.42 1.79
N MET A 102 1.84 -10.20 2.20
CA MET A 102 1.92 -9.01 1.34
C MET A 102 3.37 -8.58 1.16
N PRO A 103 3.83 -8.32 -0.09
CA PRO A 103 5.16 -7.76 -0.34
C PRO A 103 5.24 -6.28 0.07
N LEU A 104 6.45 -5.79 0.35
CA LEU A 104 6.72 -4.37 0.63
C LEU A 104 6.63 -3.50 -0.63
N ALA A 105 7.00 -4.06 -1.77
CA ALA A 105 7.11 -3.33 -3.02
C ALA A 105 6.84 -4.22 -4.23
N LEU A 106 6.50 -3.57 -5.35
CA LEU A 106 6.46 -4.15 -6.68
C LEU A 106 7.34 -3.31 -7.61
N ILE A 107 8.18 -3.98 -8.42
CA ILE A 107 9.02 -3.32 -9.41
C ILE A 107 8.58 -3.78 -10.80
N GLY A 108 8.17 -2.85 -11.64
CA GLY A 108 7.88 -3.08 -13.05
C GLY A 108 9.16 -3.23 -13.88
N SER A 109 9.07 -3.96 -14.98
CA SER A 109 10.21 -4.21 -15.90
C SER A 109 10.84 -2.95 -16.48
N ASN A 110 10.12 -1.83 -16.45
CA ASN A 110 10.57 -0.52 -16.91
C ASN A 110 11.10 0.39 -15.79
N GLY A 111 11.30 -0.14 -14.57
CA GLY A 111 11.82 0.62 -13.45
C GLY A 111 10.77 1.47 -12.71
N VAL A 112 9.48 1.20 -12.89
CA VAL A 112 8.43 1.77 -12.01
C VAL A 112 8.37 0.97 -10.72
N PHE A 113 8.55 1.66 -9.59
CA PHE A 113 8.53 1.08 -8.24
C PHE A 113 7.28 1.52 -7.51
N CYS A 114 6.52 0.58 -7.01
CA CYS A 114 5.33 0.83 -6.18
C CYS A 114 5.58 0.33 -4.76
N ALA A 115 5.36 1.16 -3.75
CA ALA A 115 5.39 0.80 -2.34
C ALA A 115 4.46 1.71 -1.54
N HIS A 116 4.14 1.32 -0.30
CA HIS A 116 3.37 2.19 0.57
C HIS A 116 4.17 3.44 0.96
N SER A 117 5.43 3.27 1.36
CA SER A 117 6.36 4.35 1.66
C SER A 117 7.81 3.91 1.46
N LEU A 118 8.76 4.73 1.90
CA LEU A 118 10.20 4.47 1.95
C LEU A 118 10.77 4.97 3.28
N PRO A 119 11.96 4.50 3.72
CA PRO A 119 12.58 4.97 4.95
C PRO A 119 12.71 6.49 5.00
N GLY A 120 12.53 7.07 6.17
CA GLY A 120 12.85 8.49 6.39
C GLY A 120 14.37 8.72 6.41
N PRO A 121 14.85 9.98 6.22
CA PRO A 121 16.29 10.28 6.13
C PRO A 121 17.12 9.79 7.33
N SER A 122 16.57 9.90 8.54
CA SER A 122 17.25 9.45 9.77
C SER A 122 17.36 7.92 9.90
N GLN A 123 16.62 7.17 9.08
CA GLN A 123 16.58 5.71 9.11
C GLN A 123 17.59 5.07 8.15
N MET A 124 18.00 5.81 7.10
CA MET A 124 18.86 5.29 6.02
C MET A 124 20.13 4.62 6.49
N SER A 125 20.77 5.12 7.53
CA SER A 125 22.02 4.54 8.05
C SER A 125 21.87 3.12 8.64
N ARG A 126 20.64 2.68 8.89
CA ARG A 126 20.31 1.35 9.46
C ARG A 126 19.42 0.53 8.54
N PHE A 127 18.95 1.14 7.45
CA PHE A 127 18.06 0.49 6.51
C PHE A 127 18.82 -0.57 5.69
N ASP A 128 18.25 -1.76 5.61
CA ASP A 128 18.72 -2.83 4.74
C ASP A 128 17.95 -2.78 3.41
N PRO A 129 18.58 -2.30 2.31
CA PRO A 129 17.90 -2.23 1.01
C PRO A 129 17.55 -3.60 0.41
N GLU A 130 18.20 -4.68 0.89
CA GLU A 130 17.88 -6.05 0.44
C GLU A 130 16.56 -6.58 1.02
N VAL A 131 15.91 -5.85 1.93
CA VAL A 131 14.63 -6.23 2.53
C VAL A 131 13.54 -6.51 1.49
N ILE A 132 13.57 -5.84 0.33
CA ILE A 132 12.61 -6.05 -0.75
C ILE A 132 12.87 -7.32 -1.57
N ASN A 133 14.06 -7.89 -1.48
CA ASN A 133 14.53 -9.04 -2.26
C ASN A 133 14.44 -10.37 -1.49
N ARG A 134 13.96 -10.35 -0.25
CA ARG A 134 13.91 -11.50 0.64
C ARG A 134 12.57 -11.60 1.38
N ARG A 135 12.29 -12.77 1.92
CA ARG A 135 11.18 -12.93 2.85
C ARG A 135 11.43 -12.10 4.11
N LEU A 136 10.38 -11.42 4.59
CA LEU A 136 10.44 -10.64 5.83
C LEU A 136 10.53 -11.57 7.04
N SER A 137 11.31 -11.15 8.03
CA SER A 137 11.44 -11.76 9.34
C SER A 137 10.70 -10.94 10.40
N GLU A 138 10.55 -11.47 11.62
CA GLU A 138 9.97 -10.72 12.74
C GLU A 138 10.75 -9.44 13.05
N ASP A 139 12.08 -9.46 12.90
CA ASP A 139 12.93 -8.28 13.11
C ASP A 139 12.63 -7.16 12.11
N ASP A 140 12.18 -7.49 10.90
CA ASP A 140 11.80 -6.47 9.89
C ASP A 140 10.55 -5.68 10.28
N TYR A 141 9.73 -6.23 11.13
CA TYR A 141 8.50 -5.57 11.64
C TYR A 141 8.75 -4.77 12.91
N ALA A 142 9.94 -4.86 13.52
CA ALA A 142 10.24 -4.19 14.76
C ALA A 142 10.09 -2.66 14.65
N PRO A 143 9.28 -2.00 15.51
CA PRO A 143 9.07 -0.57 15.45
C PRO A 143 10.37 0.23 15.49
N LEU A 144 10.51 1.21 14.61
CA LEU A 144 11.66 2.10 14.47
C LEU A 144 12.99 1.43 14.04
N LEU A 145 13.10 0.11 14.10
CA LEU A 145 14.36 -0.62 13.87
C LEU A 145 14.30 -1.52 12.63
N GLY A 146 13.17 -2.15 12.37
CA GLY A 146 13.01 -3.09 11.28
C GLY A 146 12.93 -2.40 9.92
N SER A 147 13.59 -2.97 8.91
CA SER A 147 13.59 -2.39 7.56
C SER A 147 12.20 -2.45 6.90
N GLY A 148 11.40 -3.49 7.17
CA GLY A 148 10.01 -3.56 6.75
C GLY A 148 9.16 -2.46 7.39
N TRP A 149 9.34 -2.21 8.69
CA TRP A 149 8.69 -1.11 9.39
C TRP A 149 9.05 0.25 8.78
N MET A 150 10.33 0.47 8.46
CA MET A 150 10.79 1.71 7.83
C MET A 150 10.15 1.94 6.45
N MET A 151 9.93 0.89 5.69
CA MET A 151 9.30 0.93 4.36
C MET A 151 7.82 1.32 4.39
N VAL A 152 7.15 1.17 5.54
CA VAL A 152 5.71 1.50 5.64
C VAL A 152 5.42 2.71 6.53
N TRP A 153 6.38 3.14 7.37
CA TRP A 153 6.22 4.27 8.28
C TRP A 153 7.10 5.48 7.96
N GLY A 154 8.05 5.34 7.05
CA GLY A 154 8.98 6.42 6.73
C GLY A 154 8.29 7.63 6.10
N ARG A 155 8.81 8.82 6.36
CA ARG A 155 8.29 10.10 5.83
C ARG A 155 9.44 11.08 5.57
N GLY A 156 9.16 12.07 4.73
CA GLY A 156 10.07 13.20 4.52
C GLY A 156 11.34 12.83 3.76
N GLN A 157 11.25 11.90 2.81
CA GLN A 157 12.36 11.48 1.95
C GLN A 157 12.97 12.69 1.23
N THR A 158 14.31 12.77 1.22
CA THR A 158 15.02 13.83 0.48
C THR A 158 15.30 13.42 -0.97
N ALA A 159 15.55 14.40 -1.83
CA ALA A 159 15.90 14.13 -3.23
C ALA A 159 17.17 13.26 -3.34
N GLU A 160 18.19 13.52 -2.51
CA GLU A 160 19.44 12.77 -2.48
C GLU A 160 19.20 11.31 -2.10
N GLN A 161 18.36 11.08 -1.09
CA GLN A 161 17.97 9.73 -0.66
C GLN A 161 17.21 8.99 -1.77
N MET A 162 16.30 9.66 -2.45
CA MET A 162 15.56 9.06 -3.57
C MET A 162 16.48 8.69 -4.74
N GLU A 163 17.48 9.52 -5.05
CA GLU A 163 18.49 9.19 -6.07
C GLU A 163 19.39 8.02 -5.63
N GLU A 164 19.72 7.92 -4.35
CA GLU A 164 20.48 6.79 -3.80
C GLU A 164 19.70 5.48 -3.95
N LEU A 165 18.44 5.44 -3.52
CA LEU A 165 17.57 4.26 -3.64
C LEU A 165 17.28 3.91 -5.10
N ALA A 166 17.08 4.91 -5.96
CA ALA A 166 16.90 4.71 -7.40
C ALA A 166 18.11 4.01 -8.03
N ARG A 167 19.33 4.38 -7.61
CA ARG A 167 20.57 3.76 -8.08
C ARG A 167 20.75 2.33 -7.54
N ILE A 168 20.38 2.08 -6.27
CA ILE A 168 20.50 0.76 -5.66
C ILE A 168 19.57 -0.25 -6.34
N TRP A 169 18.33 0.14 -6.64
CA TRP A 169 17.29 -0.73 -7.14
C TRP A 169 17.03 -0.59 -8.65
N ASP A 170 17.78 0.26 -9.36
CA ASP A 170 17.60 0.58 -10.79
C ASP A 170 16.20 1.11 -11.11
N ILE A 171 15.76 2.13 -10.34
CA ILE A 171 14.41 2.69 -10.42
C ILE A 171 14.38 4.00 -11.21
N SER A 172 13.41 4.09 -12.10
CA SER A 172 13.13 5.29 -12.89
C SER A 172 12.08 6.19 -12.24
N LEU A 173 11.03 5.61 -11.64
CA LEU A 173 9.92 6.34 -11.01
C LEU A 173 9.44 5.61 -9.76
N PHE A 174 9.32 6.33 -8.65
CA PHE A 174 8.67 5.86 -7.41
C PHE A 174 7.21 6.30 -7.39
N CYS A 175 6.30 5.35 -7.17
CA CYS A 175 4.88 5.56 -6.90
C CYS A 175 4.62 5.19 -5.44
N LEU A 176 4.43 6.19 -4.59
CA LEU A 176 4.27 6.01 -3.14
C LEU A 176 2.90 6.47 -2.66
N GLY A 177 2.42 5.86 -1.61
CA GLY A 177 1.26 6.28 -0.84
C GLY A 177 1.61 6.98 0.46
N HIS A 178 0.91 6.63 1.56
CA HIS A 178 1.16 7.03 2.95
C HIS A 178 1.01 8.54 3.25
N ALA A 179 1.20 9.40 2.28
CA ALA A 179 1.03 10.84 2.42
C ALA A 179 -0.33 11.27 1.87
N PHE A 180 -1.05 12.10 2.63
CA PHE A 180 -2.26 12.74 2.10
C PHE A 180 -1.87 13.75 1.01
N VAL A 181 -2.55 13.67 -0.14
CA VAL A 181 -2.43 14.63 -1.24
C VAL A 181 -3.81 15.08 -1.70
N GLU A 182 -4.04 16.38 -1.74
CA GLU A 182 -5.38 16.97 -1.90
C GLU A 182 -6.10 16.57 -3.19
N ASN A 183 -5.36 16.37 -4.27
CA ASN A 183 -5.92 16.04 -5.59
C ASN A 183 -5.76 14.56 -5.99
N GLY A 184 -5.49 13.68 -5.01
CA GLY A 184 -5.30 12.26 -5.22
C GLY A 184 -3.94 11.86 -5.79
N ILE A 185 -3.22 12.82 -6.42
CA ILE A 185 -1.86 12.66 -6.91
C ILE A 185 -1.10 13.97 -6.78
N ASP A 186 0.18 13.89 -6.42
CA ASP A 186 1.09 15.03 -6.36
C ASP A 186 2.54 14.59 -6.61
N MET A 187 3.42 15.57 -6.85
CA MET A 187 4.84 15.35 -6.97
C MET A 187 5.49 15.23 -5.59
N GLY A 188 6.08 14.08 -5.29
CA GLY A 188 6.86 13.85 -4.06
C GLY A 188 8.34 14.19 -4.18
N GLY A 189 8.82 14.46 -5.40
CA GLY A 189 10.22 14.75 -5.70
C GLY A 189 10.57 14.51 -7.17
N PRO A 190 11.85 14.64 -7.57
CA PRO A 190 12.26 14.56 -8.98
C PRO A 190 11.90 13.25 -9.69
N ARG A 191 11.82 12.14 -8.93
CA ARG A 191 11.48 10.79 -9.41
C ARG A 191 10.30 10.18 -8.66
N THR A 192 9.50 11.00 -7.97
CA THR A 192 8.52 10.48 -7.04
C THR A 192 7.17 11.12 -7.26
N ILE A 193 6.15 10.29 -7.36
CA ILE A 193 4.75 10.67 -7.25
C ILE A 193 4.16 10.09 -5.98
N LEU A 194 3.26 10.85 -5.38
CA LEU A 194 2.44 10.46 -4.25
C LEU A 194 1.02 10.23 -4.73
N LEU A 195 0.43 9.12 -4.31
CA LEU A 195 -0.93 8.71 -4.67
C LEU A 195 -1.75 8.48 -3.40
N ASN A 196 -2.96 9.05 -3.37
CA ASN A 196 -3.88 8.86 -2.27
C ASN A 196 -5.30 8.70 -2.82
N THR A 197 -5.99 7.64 -2.39
CA THR A 197 -7.30 7.26 -2.94
C THR A 197 -8.40 7.13 -1.89
N ASP A 198 -8.16 7.58 -0.66
CA ASP A 198 -9.12 7.48 0.45
C ASP A 198 -10.08 8.67 0.58
N HIS A 199 -10.21 9.49 -0.47
CA HIS A 199 -11.07 10.68 -0.51
C HIS A 199 -11.75 10.87 -1.88
N ASP A 200 -12.62 11.88 -1.99
CA ASP A 200 -13.48 12.12 -3.17
C ASP A 200 -12.70 12.44 -4.46
N ARG A 201 -11.44 12.84 -4.36
CA ARG A 201 -10.56 13.11 -5.51
C ARG A 201 -9.62 11.94 -5.84
N ALA A 202 -10.03 10.74 -5.47
CA ALA A 202 -9.27 9.52 -5.72
C ALA A 202 -8.90 9.34 -7.20
N VAL A 203 -7.68 8.91 -7.45
CA VAL A 203 -7.17 8.65 -8.80
C VAL A 203 -6.55 7.27 -8.91
N VAL A 204 -6.44 6.77 -10.14
CA VAL A 204 -5.55 5.66 -10.50
C VAL A 204 -4.53 6.16 -11.53
N LEU A 205 -3.33 5.64 -11.47
CA LEU A 205 -2.29 5.89 -12.46
C LEU A 205 -2.11 4.65 -13.34
N PRO A 206 -2.58 4.66 -14.59
CA PRO A 206 -2.23 3.63 -15.57
C PRO A 206 -0.76 3.77 -15.97
N VAL A 207 -0.03 2.65 -15.97
CA VAL A 207 1.36 2.60 -16.42
C VAL A 207 1.52 1.47 -17.43
N SER A 208 2.11 1.76 -18.59
CA SER A 208 2.53 0.75 -19.54
C SER A 208 3.90 0.20 -19.13
N LEU A 209 4.03 -1.12 -19.01
CA LEU A 209 5.30 -1.77 -18.68
C LEU A 209 6.16 -2.09 -19.91
N VAL A 210 5.61 -1.93 -21.14
CA VAL A 210 6.35 -2.11 -22.40
C VAL A 210 6.99 -0.82 -22.90
N ASP A 211 6.54 0.32 -22.38
CA ASP A 211 7.10 1.63 -22.66
C ASP A 211 8.09 2.02 -21.54
N PRO A 212 9.00 2.97 -21.78
CA PRO A 212 9.81 3.55 -20.71
C PRO A 212 8.94 4.08 -19.56
N ALA A 213 9.44 4.04 -18.34
CA ALA A 213 8.73 4.63 -17.21
C ALA A 213 8.39 6.11 -17.49
N PRO A 214 7.17 6.56 -17.17
CA PRO A 214 6.80 7.95 -17.39
C PRO A 214 7.63 8.88 -16.49
N LYS A 215 7.88 10.09 -16.96
CA LYS A 215 8.38 11.16 -16.10
C LYS A 215 7.31 11.59 -15.12
N VAL A 216 7.71 12.27 -14.03
CA VAL A 216 6.78 12.73 -12.99
C VAL A 216 5.65 13.57 -13.59
N GLU A 217 5.96 14.51 -14.48
CA GLU A 217 4.97 15.36 -15.14
C GLU A 217 4.00 14.55 -16.02
N GLU A 218 4.51 13.56 -16.75
CA GLU A 218 3.69 12.67 -17.58
C GLU A 218 2.77 11.81 -16.72
N ALA A 219 3.26 11.31 -15.58
CA ALA A 219 2.46 10.55 -14.62
C ALA A 219 1.34 11.39 -14.01
N LEU A 220 1.62 12.65 -13.61
CA LEU A 220 0.62 13.58 -13.09
C LEU A 220 -0.52 13.81 -14.09
N PHE A 221 -0.19 14.01 -15.38
CA PHE A 221 -1.20 14.19 -16.44
C PHE A 221 -1.91 12.90 -16.83
N GLY A 222 -1.26 11.75 -16.65
CA GLY A 222 -1.80 10.43 -17.00
C GLY A 222 -2.76 9.85 -15.96
N ALA A 223 -2.86 10.45 -14.77
CA ALA A 223 -3.74 9.99 -13.71
C ALA A 223 -5.22 10.13 -14.09
N LEU A 224 -6.02 9.12 -13.78
CA LEU A 224 -7.45 9.06 -14.09
C LEU A 224 -8.26 9.15 -12.81
N SER A 225 -9.26 10.06 -12.77
CA SER A 225 -10.16 10.19 -11.64
C SER A 225 -11.05 8.96 -11.49
N LEU A 226 -11.11 8.37 -10.30
CA LEU A 226 -12.03 7.27 -10.00
C LEU A 226 -13.48 7.72 -9.99
N ALA A 227 -13.78 8.97 -9.66
CA ALA A 227 -15.12 9.53 -9.71
C ALA A 227 -15.71 9.49 -11.12
N ALA A 228 -14.89 9.62 -12.16
CA ALA A 228 -15.34 9.52 -13.55
C ALA A 228 -15.83 8.11 -13.95
N TYR A 229 -15.55 7.09 -13.15
CA TYR A 229 -15.96 5.70 -13.38
C TYR A 229 -17.09 5.27 -12.44
N GLY A 230 -17.44 6.06 -11.40
CA GLY A 230 -18.49 5.74 -10.44
C GLY A 230 -19.92 5.79 -11.03
N ASP A 231 -20.11 6.50 -12.12
CA ASP A 231 -21.40 6.62 -12.81
C ASP A 231 -21.66 5.47 -13.81
N LEU A 232 -20.78 4.48 -13.89
CA LEU A 232 -20.86 3.34 -14.81
C LEU A 232 -21.26 2.01 -14.11
N VAL A 233 -21.67 2.05 -12.83
CA VAL A 233 -22.10 0.85 -12.07
C VAL A 233 -23.55 0.96 -11.66
#